data_6d76d82f46839df1cfe620b28ff33282
#
_entry.id   6d76d82f46839df1cfe620b28ff33282
#
_cell.length_a   1.000
_cell.length_b   1.000
_cell.length_c   1.000
_cell.angle_alpha   90.00
_cell.angle_beta   90.00
_cell.angle_gamma   90.00
#
_symmetry.space_group_name_H-M   'P 1'
#
loop_
_entity.id
_entity.type
_entity.pdbx_description
1 polymer ?
#
loop_
_entity_poly.entity_id
_entity_poly.type
_entity_poly.pdbx_seq_one_letter_code
_entity_poly.pdbx_strand_id
1 'polypeptide(L)'
;SFWAQPPAAAAIQAQLAGAGVSCEVYTQLQPEPIDVDCDRGAAFCKEQGVELIVALGGGSVMDQSKAMAAIVTNGKSCRELDDAPIPKRMLPLICVPTTAGTGSEVTFVSVITNTQDQYKMTIMDADNLSPDVAVCDPALLTTLPPKLVASCGVDALTHAIEAYTSAVANPISSALALQAMEMIAQDLKRCWETPSDREAQSAMMLASTMAGAAFINSDVGAVHAVAE
;
A
#
# COMPACT_ATOMS: atom_id res chain seq x y z
N SER A 1 -20.43 -7.19 -5.69
CA SER A 1 -19.52 -6.13 -5.27
C SER A 1 -18.09 -6.56 -5.59
N PHE A 2 -17.29 -5.67 -6.13
CA PHE A 2 -15.88 -5.88 -6.51
C PHE A 2 -15.00 -6.27 -5.30
N TRP A 3 -15.52 -6.15 -4.11
CA TRP A 3 -14.90 -6.37 -2.80
C TRP A 3 -15.36 -7.66 -2.10
N ALA A 4 -16.07 -8.56 -2.81
CA ALA A 4 -16.27 -9.92 -2.32
C ALA A 4 -14.90 -10.58 -2.23
N GLN A 5 -14.62 -11.27 -1.10
CA GLN A 5 -13.33 -11.92 -0.79
C GLN A 5 -12.65 -12.45 -2.06
N PRO A 6 -11.48 -11.90 -2.44
CA PRO A 6 -10.77 -12.44 -3.58
C PRO A 6 -10.43 -13.91 -3.31
N PRO A 7 -10.37 -14.77 -4.34
CA PRO A 7 -9.99 -16.18 -4.19
C PRO A 7 -8.68 -16.37 -3.42
N ALA A 8 -7.78 -15.39 -3.52
CA ALA A 8 -6.52 -15.35 -2.77
C ALA A 8 -6.73 -15.26 -1.25
N ALA A 9 -7.72 -14.50 -0.77
CA ALA A 9 -8.00 -14.40 0.68
C ALA A 9 -8.44 -15.75 1.24
N ALA A 10 -9.33 -16.46 0.54
CA ALA A 10 -9.78 -17.79 0.94
C ALA A 10 -8.63 -18.81 0.94
N ALA A 11 -7.71 -18.72 -0.02
CA ALA A 11 -6.53 -19.58 -0.08
C ALA A 11 -5.58 -19.32 1.10
N ILE A 12 -5.34 -18.05 1.44
CA ILE A 12 -4.51 -17.66 2.60
C ILE A 12 -5.15 -18.17 3.89
N GLN A 13 -6.47 -17.97 4.08
CA GLN A 13 -7.18 -18.48 5.26
C GLN A 13 -7.05 -20.00 5.41
N ALA A 14 -7.22 -20.75 4.31
CA ALA A 14 -7.10 -22.20 4.33
C ALA A 14 -5.69 -22.66 4.71
N GLN A 15 -4.65 -21.98 4.22
CA GLN A 15 -3.25 -22.27 4.56
C GLN A 15 -2.97 -21.96 6.03
N LEU A 16 -3.40 -20.82 6.55
CA LEU A 16 -3.23 -20.43 7.95
C LEU A 16 -3.95 -21.42 8.88
N ALA A 17 -5.19 -21.78 8.55
CA ALA A 17 -5.95 -22.78 9.31
C ALA A 17 -5.25 -24.15 9.30
N GLY A 18 -4.69 -24.57 8.16
CA GLY A 18 -3.89 -25.79 8.05
C GLY A 18 -2.61 -25.77 8.90
N ALA A 19 -2.08 -24.58 9.18
CA ALA A 19 -0.94 -24.37 10.08
C ALA A 19 -1.36 -24.17 11.56
N GLY A 20 -2.64 -24.25 11.88
CA GLY A 20 -3.16 -24.05 13.24
C GLY A 20 -3.22 -22.57 13.66
N VAL A 21 -3.14 -21.64 12.71
CA VAL A 21 -3.22 -20.19 12.95
C VAL A 21 -4.68 -19.74 12.79
N SER A 22 -5.26 -19.10 13.82
CA SER A 22 -6.56 -18.47 13.73
C SER A 22 -6.49 -17.24 12.82
N CYS A 23 -7.47 -17.07 11.95
CA CYS A 23 -7.51 -15.95 11.00
C CYS A 23 -8.93 -15.43 10.85
N GLU A 24 -9.12 -14.15 11.21
CA GLU A 24 -10.34 -13.41 10.97
C GLU A 24 -10.20 -12.53 9.72
N VAL A 25 -11.30 -12.36 8.97
CA VAL A 25 -11.28 -11.53 7.76
C VAL A 25 -12.09 -10.26 7.98
N TYR A 26 -11.42 -9.12 7.79
CA TYR A 26 -12.04 -7.81 7.82
C TYR A 26 -12.19 -7.27 6.39
N THR A 27 -13.43 -6.97 5.99
CA THR A 27 -13.76 -6.52 4.62
C THR A 27 -14.46 -5.16 4.57
N GLN A 28 -14.59 -4.47 5.70
CA GLN A 28 -15.21 -3.15 5.78
C GLN A 28 -14.22 -2.05 5.41
N LEU A 29 -13.71 -2.13 4.17
CA LEU A 29 -12.72 -1.21 3.61
C LEU A 29 -13.35 -0.41 2.49
N GLN A 30 -12.97 0.87 2.35
CA GLN A 30 -13.41 1.75 1.27
C GLN A 30 -12.31 1.88 0.22
N PRO A 31 -12.65 2.16 -1.05
CA PRO A 31 -11.66 2.45 -2.09
C PRO A 31 -10.77 3.64 -1.74
N GLU A 32 -11.33 4.63 -1.06
CA GLU A 32 -10.64 5.76 -0.48
C GLU A 32 -10.69 5.60 1.05
N PRO A 33 -9.55 5.38 1.70
CA PRO A 33 -9.54 5.10 3.13
C PRO A 33 -9.87 6.36 3.92
N ILE A 34 -10.76 6.22 4.89
CA ILE A 34 -11.22 7.31 5.76
C ILE A 34 -10.90 7.00 7.23
N ASP A 35 -10.72 8.05 8.01
CA ASP A 35 -10.33 8.01 9.42
C ASP A 35 -11.26 7.14 10.28
N VAL A 36 -12.57 7.30 10.13
CA VAL A 36 -13.56 6.54 10.92
C VAL A 36 -13.55 5.04 10.63
N ASP A 37 -13.18 4.64 9.41
CA ASP A 37 -13.05 3.23 9.05
C ASP A 37 -11.77 2.63 9.62
N CYS A 38 -10.68 3.42 9.73
CA CYS A 38 -9.45 3.02 10.41
C CYS A 38 -9.72 2.77 11.90
N ASP A 39 -10.44 3.67 12.58
CA ASP A 39 -10.82 3.51 13.98
C ASP A 39 -11.70 2.28 14.20
N ARG A 40 -12.66 2.05 13.32
CA ARG A 40 -13.53 0.85 13.36
C ARG A 40 -12.74 -0.43 13.17
N GLY A 41 -11.84 -0.47 12.19
CA GLY A 41 -10.98 -1.62 11.95
C GLY A 41 -10.03 -1.90 13.11
N ALA A 42 -9.48 -0.86 13.74
CA ALA A 42 -8.65 -1.00 14.93
C ALA A 42 -9.44 -1.53 16.14
N ALA A 43 -10.69 -1.10 16.30
CA ALA A 43 -11.59 -1.64 17.32
C ALA A 43 -11.84 -3.14 17.09
N PHE A 44 -12.12 -3.56 15.85
CA PHE A 44 -12.23 -4.97 15.47
C PHE A 44 -10.96 -5.76 15.82
N CYS A 45 -9.77 -5.24 15.47
CA CYS A 45 -8.52 -5.90 15.81
C CYS A 45 -8.34 -6.11 17.31
N LYS A 46 -8.70 -5.10 18.13
CA LYS A 46 -8.63 -5.20 19.60
C LYS A 46 -9.62 -6.23 20.14
N GLU A 47 -10.87 -6.24 19.64
CA GLU A 47 -11.91 -7.16 20.05
C GLU A 47 -11.55 -8.63 19.76
N GLN A 48 -10.94 -8.87 18.58
CA GLN A 48 -10.51 -10.21 18.17
C GLN A 48 -9.15 -10.62 18.70
N GLY A 49 -8.44 -9.74 19.41
CA GLY A 49 -7.09 -10.03 19.93
C GLY A 49 -6.07 -10.26 18.82
N VAL A 50 -6.15 -9.48 17.73
CA VAL A 50 -5.26 -9.61 16.57
C VAL A 50 -3.82 -9.27 16.94
N GLU A 51 -2.88 -10.16 16.63
CA GLU A 51 -1.46 -10.00 16.89
C GLU A 51 -0.65 -9.65 15.62
N LEU A 52 -1.22 -9.90 14.41
CA LEU A 52 -0.61 -9.63 13.11
C LEU A 52 -1.69 -9.31 12.09
N ILE A 53 -1.42 -8.38 11.17
CA ILE A 53 -2.32 -8.05 10.06
C ILE A 53 -1.70 -8.51 8.73
N VAL A 54 -2.50 -9.14 7.87
CA VAL A 54 -2.16 -9.40 6.47
C VAL A 54 -3.04 -8.49 5.61
N ALA A 55 -2.42 -7.48 5.00
CA ALA A 55 -3.09 -6.52 4.12
C ALA A 55 -3.05 -7.03 2.67
N LEU A 56 -4.12 -7.67 2.22
CA LEU A 56 -4.26 -8.14 0.84
C LEU A 56 -5.10 -7.14 0.03
N GLY A 57 -4.47 -6.33 -0.82
CA GLY A 57 -5.17 -5.31 -1.59
C GLY A 57 -4.26 -4.29 -2.25
N GLY A 58 -4.84 -3.20 -2.75
CA GLY A 58 -4.10 -2.04 -3.24
C GLY A 58 -3.65 -1.11 -2.12
N GLY A 59 -3.12 0.07 -2.51
CA GLY A 59 -2.65 1.10 -1.57
C GLY A 59 -3.65 1.44 -0.49
N SER A 60 -4.92 1.65 -0.84
CA SER A 60 -5.99 1.96 0.12
C SER A 60 -6.12 0.93 1.25
N VAL A 61 -5.99 -0.37 0.92
CA VAL A 61 -6.05 -1.45 1.91
C VAL A 61 -4.81 -1.45 2.80
N MET A 62 -3.63 -1.27 2.20
CA MET A 62 -2.37 -1.26 2.93
C MET A 62 -2.27 -0.05 3.86
N ASP A 63 -2.65 1.14 3.38
CA ASP A 63 -2.64 2.37 4.16
C ASP A 63 -3.62 2.30 5.34
N GLN A 64 -4.85 1.85 5.08
CA GLN A 64 -5.80 1.62 6.17
C GLN A 64 -5.28 0.60 7.18
N SER A 65 -4.62 -0.47 6.74
CA SER A 65 -4.05 -1.49 7.62
C SER A 65 -2.90 -0.95 8.48
N LYS A 66 -2.03 -0.08 7.93
CA LYS A 66 -0.99 0.62 8.70
C LYS A 66 -1.60 1.50 9.79
N ALA A 67 -2.58 2.33 9.42
CA ALA A 67 -3.29 3.17 10.39
C ALA A 67 -3.95 2.34 11.49
N MET A 68 -4.71 1.29 11.13
CA MET A 68 -5.32 0.36 12.09
C MET A 68 -4.28 -0.25 13.04
N ALA A 69 -3.18 -0.75 12.50
CA ALA A 69 -2.09 -1.37 13.27
C ALA A 69 -1.46 -0.39 14.27
N ALA A 70 -1.25 0.88 13.87
CA ALA A 70 -0.74 1.92 14.72
C ALA A 70 -1.74 2.35 15.82
N ILE A 71 -3.03 2.48 15.49
CA ILE A 71 -4.11 2.80 16.43
C ILE A 71 -4.21 1.72 17.53
N VAL A 72 -4.07 0.45 17.16
CA VAL A 72 -4.12 -0.66 18.13
C VAL A 72 -3.04 -0.53 19.20
N THR A 73 -1.81 -0.28 18.79
CA THR A 73 -0.65 -0.27 19.69
C THR A 73 -0.49 1.03 20.46
N ASN A 74 -0.90 2.16 19.86
CA ASN A 74 -0.70 3.49 20.45
C ASN A 74 -1.92 4.01 21.24
N GLY A 75 -3.11 3.44 21.03
CA GLY A 75 -4.32 3.82 21.76
C GLY A 75 -4.86 5.21 21.38
N LYS A 76 -4.42 5.78 20.27
CA LYS A 76 -4.90 7.03 19.67
C LYS A 76 -5.98 6.74 18.65
N SER A 77 -6.81 7.72 18.28
CA SER A 77 -7.65 7.68 17.08
C SER A 77 -6.82 7.94 15.82
N CYS A 78 -7.39 7.65 14.66
CA CYS A 78 -6.71 7.90 13.37
C CYS A 78 -6.31 9.37 13.22
N ARG A 79 -7.20 10.30 13.57
CA ARG A 79 -6.94 11.75 13.51
C ARG A 79 -5.83 12.23 14.45
N GLU A 80 -5.67 11.59 15.60
CA GLU A 80 -4.61 11.92 16.55
C GLU A 80 -3.23 11.41 16.11
N LEU A 81 -3.15 10.64 15.04
CA LEU A 81 -1.90 10.20 14.42
C LEU A 81 -1.43 11.14 13.30
N ASP A 82 -2.27 12.05 12.85
CA ASP A 82 -1.93 13.02 11.81
C ASP A 82 -0.86 13.99 12.30
N ASP A 83 0.24 14.10 11.56
CA ASP A 83 1.42 14.93 11.91
C ASP A 83 1.86 14.77 13.38
N ALA A 84 1.70 13.57 13.93
CA ALA A 84 1.96 13.28 15.34
C ALA A 84 2.94 12.11 15.50
N PRO A 85 3.78 12.12 16.56
CA PRO A 85 4.68 11.02 16.85
C PRO A 85 3.92 9.70 17.07
N ILE A 86 4.46 8.62 16.54
CA ILE A 86 4.01 7.24 16.76
C ILE A 86 5.00 6.55 17.70
N PRO A 87 4.81 6.65 19.04
CA PRO A 87 5.83 6.23 20.01
C PRO A 87 6.01 4.72 20.11
N LYS A 88 5.05 3.94 19.63
CA LYS A 88 5.12 2.48 19.65
C LYS A 88 4.96 1.94 18.26
N ARG A 89 5.79 0.94 17.92
CA ARG A 89 5.64 0.23 16.66
C ARG A 89 4.22 -0.31 16.49
N MET A 90 3.68 -0.18 15.30
CA MET A 90 2.39 -0.77 14.92
C MET A 90 2.38 -2.29 15.10
N LEU A 91 1.22 -2.94 15.06
CA LEU A 91 1.16 -4.40 14.97
C LEU A 91 1.98 -4.89 13.77
N PRO A 92 2.58 -6.09 13.85
CA PRO A 92 3.24 -6.70 12.70
C PRO A 92 2.32 -6.69 11.47
N LEU A 93 2.85 -6.29 10.32
CA LEU A 93 2.10 -6.11 9.09
C LEU A 93 2.78 -6.79 7.92
N ILE A 94 2.05 -7.69 7.25
CA ILE A 94 2.42 -8.28 5.96
C ILE A 94 1.58 -7.62 4.88
N CYS A 95 2.22 -6.95 3.92
CA CYS A 95 1.55 -6.35 2.77
C CYS A 95 1.60 -7.29 1.56
N VAL A 96 0.46 -7.51 0.93
CA VAL A 96 0.30 -8.35 -0.27
C VAL A 96 -0.41 -7.49 -1.34
N PRO A 97 0.34 -6.71 -2.13
CA PRO A 97 -0.23 -5.78 -3.09
C PRO A 97 -0.97 -6.52 -4.22
N THR A 98 -2.15 -6.01 -4.59
CA THR A 98 -2.92 -6.47 -5.75
C THR A 98 -2.98 -5.41 -6.86
N THR A 99 -2.24 -4.32 -6.71
CA THR A 99 -2.03 -3.24 -7.69
C THR A 99 -0.55 -2.96 -7.82
N ALA A 100 -0.11 -2.49 -8.98
CA ALA A 100 1.25 -2.03 -9.23
C ALA A 100 1.23 -0.51 -9.43
N GLY A 101 1.29 0.26 -8.36
CA GLY A 101 1.14 1.72 -8.39
C GLY A 101 1.76 2.40 -7.18
N THR A 102 1.12 2.29 -6.03
CA THR A 102 1.39 3.10 -4.85
C THR A 102 2.72 2.79 -4.14
N GLY A 103 3.25 1.56 -4.27
CA GLY A 103 4.43 1.15 -3.50
C GLY A 103 4.21 1.12 -1.98
N SER A 104 2.96 1.14 -1.51
CA SER A 104 2.64 1.19 -0.08
C SER A 104 3.21 0.01 0.72
N GLU A 105 3.46 -1.12 0.07
CA GLU A 105 4.05 -2.31 0.69
C GLU A 105 5.48 -2.11 1.21
N VAL A 106 6.19 -1.07 0.74
CA VAL A 106 7.58 -0.77 1.12
C VAL A 106 7.74 0.63 1.71
N THR A 107 6.65 1.32 2.01
CA THR A 107 6.68 2.69 2.55
C THR A 107 6.19 2.75 3.98
N PHE A 108 6.68 3.73 4.74
CA PHE A 108 6.27 4.02 6.12
C PHE A 108 5.23 5.16 6.19
N VAL A 109 4.43 5.30 5.13
CA VAL A 109 3.38 6.33 4.98
C VAL A 109 2.02 5.66 4.84
N SER A 110 1.01 6.30 5.38
CA SER A 110 -0.41 5.95 5.24
C SER A 110 -1.20 7.23 4.97
N VAL A 111 -1.84 7.30 3.80
CA VAL A 111 -2.65 8.46 3.38
C VAL A 111 -4.13 8.16 3.64
N ILE A 112 -4.75 8.92 4.54
CA ILE A 112 -6.12 8.69 5.02
C ILE A 112 -6.91 9.99 4.93
N THR A 113 -8.13 9.94 4.41
CA THR A 113 -9.01 11.11 4.35
C THR A 113 -9.59 11.41 5.73
N ASN A 114 -9.34 12.62 6.24
CA ASN A 114 -10.03 13.18 7.39
C ASN A 114 -11.44 13.60 6.99
N THR A 115 -12.44 12.90 7.49
CA THR A 115 -13.84 13.15 7.11
C THR A 115 -14.43 14.40 7.77
N GLN A 116 -13.83 14.90 8.86
CA GLN A 116 -14.28 16.11 9.53
C GLN A 116 -13.82 17.38 8.80
N ASP A 117 -12.54 17.42 8.46
CA ASP A 117 -11.89 18.61 7.92
C ASP A 117 -11.69 18.54 6.40
N GLN A 118 -12.09 17.42 5.76
CA GLN A 118 -12.14 17.20 4.31
C GLN A 118 -10.78 17.38 3.62
N TYR A 119 -9.72 16.81 4.22
CA TYR A 119 -8.39 16.77 3.61
C TYR A 119 -7.73 15.40 3.80
N LYS A 120 -6.65 15.13 3.07
CA LYS A 120 -5.87 13.92 3.20
C LYS A 120 -4.78 14.09 4.24
N MET A 121 -4.91 13.34 5.34
CA MET A 121 -3.88 13.22 6.37
C MET A 121 -2.75 12.33 5.88
N THR A 122 -1.53 12.66 6.26
CA THR A 122 -0.35 11.84 6.02
C THR A 122 0.21 11.35 7.36
N ILE A 123 -0.12 10.12 7.71
CA ILE A 123 0.44 9.45 8.90
C ILE A 123 1.76 8.81 8.48
N MET A 124 2.88 9.19 9.11
CA MET A 124 4.19 8.68 8.72
C MET A 124 5.14 8.51 9.92
N ASP A 125 5.88 7.41 9.92
CA ASP A 125 6.96 7.14 10.89
C ASP A 125 7.86 6.02 10.36
N ALA A 126 9.12 6.32 10.10
CA ALA A 126 10.06 5.39 9.47
C ALA A 126 10.34 4.15 10.34
N ASP A 127 10.36 4.31 11.66
CA ASP A 127 10.69 3.24 12.60
C ASP A 127 9.45 2.42 13.00
N ASN A 128 8.28 3.07 13.09
CA ASN A 128 7.12 2.51 13.73
C ASN A 128 5.93 2.21 12.80
N LEU A 129 5.97 2.66 11.52
CA LEU A 129 4.88 2.46 10.55
C LEU A 129 5.30 1.66 9.31
N SER A 130 6.53 1.16 9.24
CA SER A 130 6.99 0.34 8.10
C SER A 130 6.41 -1.08 8.16
N PRO A 131 5.88 -1.63 7.06
CA PRO A 131 5.52 -3.05 6.98
C PRO A 131 6.72 -3.96 7.27
N ASP A 132 6.47 -5.14 7.86
CA ASP A 132 7.53 -6.10 8.17
C ASP A 132 7.89 -6.97 6.97
N VAL A 133 6.89 -7.27 6.12
CA VAL A 133 7.04 -8.10 4.93
C VAL A 133 6.20 -7.57 3.78
N ALA A 134 6.78 -7.51 2.59
CA ALA A 134 6.07 -7.29 1.33
C ALA A 134 6.09 -8.59 0.49
N VAL A 135 4.91 -9.12 0.15
CA VAL A 135 4.76 -10.31 -0.71
C VAL A 135 4.23 -9.85 -2.07
N CYS A 136 5.14 -9.59 -2.99
CA CYS A 136 4.85 -9.08 -4.32
C CYS A 136 4.64 -10.23 -5.32
N ASP A 137 3.42 -10.77 -5.38
CA ASP A 137 3.06 -11.83 -6.34
C ASP A 137 2.37 -11.23 -7.57
N PRO A 138 3.03 -11.22 -8.75
CA PRO A 138 2.45 -10.67 -9.98
C PRO A 138 1.19 -11.42 -10.45
N ALA A 139 0.93 -12.63 -9.96
CA ALA A 139 -0.30 -13.35 -10.26
C ALA A 139 -1.55 -12.60 -9.77
N LEU A 140 -1.42 -11.76 -8.76
CA LEU A 140 -2.52 -10.97 -8.19
C LEU A 140 -2.92 -9.77 -9.08
N LEU A 141 -2.10 -9.40 -10.07
CA LEU A 141 -2.41 -8.33 -11.02
C LEU A 141 -3.34 -8.79 -12.16
N THR A 142 -3.48 -10.10 -12.38
CA THR A 142 -4.19 -10.66 -13.55
C THR A 142 -5.67 -10.30 -13.64
N THR A 143 -6.28 -9.94 -12.54
CA THR A 143 -7.71 -9.63 -12.44
C THR A 143 -8.01 -8.14 -12.42
N LEU A 144 -6.98 -7.29 -12.52
CA LEU A 144 -7.16 -5.84 -12.51
C LEU A 144 -7.89 -5.36 -13.78
N PRO A 145 -8.93 -4.52 -13.64
CA PRO A 145 -9.52 -3.85 -14.79
C PRO A 145 -8.49 -2.97 -15.52
N PRO A 146 -8.54 -2.88 -16.87
CA PRO A 146 -7.57 -2.10 -17.63
C PRO A 146 -7.43 -0.65 -17.17
N LYS A 147 -8.53 -0.02 -16.73
CA LYS A 147 -8.48 1.34 -16.18
C LYS A 147 -7.60 1.44 -14.94
N LEU A 148 -7.64 0.44 -14.05
CA LEU A 148 -6.79 0.41 -12.86
C LEU A 148 -5.34 0.08 -13.21
N VAL A 149 -5.10 -0.80 -14.18
CA VAL A 149 -3.73 -1.06 -14.68
C VAL A 149 -3.09 0.25 -15.17
N ALA A 150 -3.82 1.02 -15.98
CA ALA A 150 -3.32 2.28 -16.52
C ALA A 150 -3.11 3.32 -15.41
N SER A 151 -4.09 3.55 -14.54
CA SER A 151 -3.98 4.57 -13.48
C SER A 151 -2.88 4.24 -12.47
N CYS A 152 -2.81 3.00 -12.00
CA CYS A 152 -1.76 2.57 -11.07
C CYS A 152 -0.37 2.62 -11.73
N GLY A 153 -0.24 2.19 -12.98
CA GLY A 153 1.05 2.24 -13.66
C GLY A 153 1.55 3.66 -13.94
N VAL A 154 0.64 4.60 -14.25
CA VAL A 154 0.99 6.02 -14.39
C VAL A 154 1.34 6.63 -13.03
N ASP A 155 0.66 6.23 -11.96
CA ASP A 155 0.97 6.60 -10.58
C ASP A 155 2.40 6.17 -10.20
N ALA A 156 2.75 4.90 -10.43
CA ALA A 156 4.12 4.42 -10.23
C ALA A 156 5.16 5.19 -11.06
N LEU A 157 4.84 5.56 -12.29
CA LEU A 157 5.70 6.39 -13.12
C LEU A 157 5.89 7.78 -12.53
N THR A 158 4.82 8.38 -12.03
CA THR A 158 4.86 9.68 -11.37
C THR A 158 5.73 9.64 -10.11
N HIS A 159 5.56 8.63 -9.26
CA HIS A 159 6.41 8.39 -8.11
C HIS A 159 7.90 8.33 -8.50
N ALA A 160 8.22 7.55 -9.54
CA ALA A 160 9.61 7.41 -9.99
C ALA A 160 10.19 8.73 -10.54
N ILE A 161 9.41 9.50 -11.34
CA ILE A 161 9.84 10.79 -11.87
C ILE A 161 10.05 11.79 -10.73
N GLU A 162 9.12 11.89 -9.80
CA GLU A 162 9.21 12.81 -8.68
C GLU A 162 10.37 12.45 -7.74
N ALA A 163 10.56 11.18 -7.44
CA ALA A 163 11.69 10.70 -6.66
C ALA A 163 13.04 11.04 -7.31
N TYR A 164 13.13 10.93 -8.65
CA TYR A 164 14.35 11.26 -9.38
C TYR A 164 14.64 12.75 -9.40
N THR A 165 13.60 13.58 -9.53
CA THR A 165 13.71 15.05 -9.65
C THR A 165 13.64 15.77 -8.31
N SER A 166 13.46 15.05 -7.22
CA SER A 166 13.38 15.62 -5.86
C SER A 166 14.66 16.34 -5.48
N ALA A 167 14.53 17.44 -4.74
CA ALA A 167 15.65 18.20 -4.19
C ALA A 167 16.48 17.42 -3.16
N VAL A 168 15.90 16.37 -2.57
CA VAL A 168 16.56 15.48 -1.59
C VAL A 168 16.89 14.10 -2.19
N ALA A 169 16.82 13.97 -3.52
CA ALA A 169 17.22 12.75 -4.22
C ALA A 169 18.68 12.39 -3.91
N ASN A 170 18.95 11.09 -3.80
CA ASN A 170 20.29 10.57 -3.55
C ASN A 170 20.62 9.47 -4.58
N PRO A 171 21.90 9.04 -4.69
CA PRO A 171 22.29 8.07 -5.71
C PRO A 171 21.52 6.74 -5.67
N ILE A 172 21.05 6.29 -4.49
CA ILE A 172 20.29 5.05 -4.34
C ILE A 172 18.87 5.26 -4.84
N SER A 173 18.18 6.29 -4.35
CA SER A 173 16.81 6.60 -4.79
C SER A 173 16.75 6.91 -6.29
N SER A 174 17.74 7.65 -6.82
CA SER A 174 17.82 7.96 -8.25
C SER A 174 18.04 6.71 -9.12
N ALA A 175 18.86 5.76 -8.68
CA ALA A 175 19.07 4.51 -9.41
C ALA A 175 17.79 3.66 -9.45
N LEU A 176 17.08 3.54 -8.32
CA LEU A 176 15.79 2.83 -8.26
C LEU A 176 14.75 3.51 -9.13
N ALA A 177 14.65 4.83 -9.09
CA ALA A 177 13.70 5.62 -9.87
C ALA A 177 13.93 5.47 -11.39
N LEU A 178 15.19 5.58 -11.84
CA LEU A 178 15.54 5.39 -13.26
C LEU A 178 15.17 3.99 -13.75
N GLN A 179 15.52 2.96 -13.00
CA GLN A 179 15.18 1.59 -13.37
C GLN A 179 13.66 1.36 -13.38
N ALA A 180 12.93 1.91 -12.41
CA ALA A 180 11.47 1.85 -12.40
C ALA A 180 10.85 2.52 -13.62
N MET A 181 11.31 3.73 -13.99
CA MET A 181 10.84 4.43 -15.19
C MET A 181 11.07 3.62 -16.46
N GLU A 182 12.26 3.01 -16.62
CA GLU A 182 12.58 2.18 -17.78
C GLU A 182 11.64 0.98 -17.89
N MET A 183 11.43 0.24 -16.79
CA MET A 183 10.54 -0.93 -16.76
C MET A 183 9.09 -0.53 -17.04
N ILE A 184 8.59 0.56 -16.44
CA ILE A 184 7.22 1.03 -16.66
C ILE A 184 7.03 1.43 -18.13
N ALA A 185 7.99 2.15 -18.72
CA ALA A 185 7.92 2.57 -20.13
C ALA A 185 7.87 1.38 -21.10
N GLN A 186 8.54 0.29 -20.77
CA GLN A 186 8.55 -0.94 -21.59
C GLN A 186 7.29 -1.78 -21.40
N ASP A 187 6.80 -1.93 -20.18
CA ASP A 187 5.86 -3.00 -19.83
C ASP A 187 4.45 -2.53 -19.47
N LEU A 188 4.20 -1.25 -19.13
CA LEU A 188 2.85 -0.78 -18.78
C LEU A 188 1.85 -0.99 -19.91
N LYS A 189 2.22 -0.67 -21.13
CA LYS A 189 1.34 -0.87 -22.31
C LYS A 189 1.06 -2.35 -22.56
N ARG A 190 2.08 -3.21 -22.43
CA ARG A 190 1.94 -4.68 -22.57
C ARG A 190 0.99 -5.22 -21.50
N CYS A 191 1.18 -4.78 -20.25
CA CYS A 191 0.33 -5.17 -19.12
C CYS A 191 -1.14 -4.76 -19.31
N TRP A 192 -1.37 -3.57 -19.90
CA TRP A 192 -2.70 -3.05 -20.19
C TRP A 192 -3.38 -3.77 -21.36
N GLU A 193 -2.64 -4.04 -22.46
CA GLU A 193 -3.17 -4.70 -23.66
C GLU A 193 -3.34 -6.21 -23.47
N THR A 194 -2.48 -6.84 -22.67
CA THR A 194 -2.43 -8.29 -22.48
C THR A 194 -2.37 -8.65 -21.00
N PRO A 195 -3.52 -8.69 -20.30
CA PRO A 195 -3.56 -9.00 -18.86
C PRO A 195 -3.02 -10.39 -18.47
N SER A 196 -2.78 -11.27 -19.44
CA SER A 196 -2.17 -12.59 -19.23
C SER A 196 -0.64 -12.61 -19.43
N ASP A 197 -0.03 -11.48 -19.81
CA ASP A 197 1.43 -11.36 -19.96
C ASP A 197 2.11 -11.31 -18.59
N ARG A 198 2.54 -12.49 -18.13
CA ARG A 198 3.16 -12.68 -16.82
C ARG A 198 4.50 -11.96 -16.68
N GLU A 199 5.24 -11.83 -17.75
CA GLU A 199 6.52 -11.11 -17.74
C GLU A 199 6.28 -9.61 -17.51
N ALA A 200 5.36 -9.02 -18.28
CA ALA A 200 4.98 -7.62 -18.08
C ALA A 200 4.39 -7.34 -16.69
N GLN A 201 3.57 -8.25 -16.17
CA GLN A 201 3.03 -8.12 -14.81
C GLN A 201 4.13 -8.17 -13.75
N SER A 202 5.11 -9.08 -13.90
CA SER A 202 6.25 -9.18 -12.99
C SER A 202 7.11 -7.92 -13.04
N ALA A 203 7.36 -7.40 -14.24
CA ALA A 203 8.09 -6.14 -14.42
C ALA A 203 7.35 -4.96 -13.77
N MET A 204 6.03 -4.82 -14.00
CA MET A 204 5.23 -3.74 -13.43
C MET A 204 5.15 -3.83 -11.89
N MET A 205 4.99 -5.02 -11.31
CA MET A 205 5.00 -5.21 -9.85
C MET A 205 6.34 -4.75 -9.26
N LEU A 206 7.45 -5.22 -9.83
CA LEU A 206 8.78 -4.84 -9.37
C LEU A 206 9.03 -3.33 -9.55
N ALA A 207 8.66 -2.76 -10.70
CA ALA A 207 8.83 -1.34 -10.97
C ALA A 207 8.06 -0.45 -9.98
N SER A 208 6.82 -0.82 -9.64
CA SER A 208 6.02 -0.14 -8.62
C SER A 208 6.69 -0.18 -7.25
N THR A 209 7.16 -1.34 -6.82
CA THR A 209 7.90 -1.51 -5.56
C THR A 209 9.20 -0.70 -5.55
N MET A 210 9.94 -0.66 -6.67
CA MET A 210 11.15 0.16 -6.80
C MET A 210 10.85 1.65 -6.75
N ALA A 211 9.76 2.11 -7.40
CA ALA A 211 9.30 3.49 -7.31
C ALA A 211 8.92 3.87 -5.88
N GLY A 212 8.24 2.97 -5.16
CA GLY A 212 7.92 3.10 -3.74
C GLY A 212 9.17 3.27 -2.88
N ALA A 213 10.15 2.38 -3.06
CA ALA A 213 11.43 2.46 -2.37
C ALA A 213 12.25 3.69 -2.75
N ALA A 214 12.09 4.22 -3.96
CA ALA A 214 12.75 5.45 -4.39
C ALA A 214 12.15 6.66 -3.68
N PHE A 215 10.84 6.89 -3.79
CA PHE A 215 10.23 8.11 -3.27
C PHE A 215 10.23 8.15 -1.74
N ILE A 216 10.10 7.03 -1.06
CA ILE A 216 10.14 7.03 0.41
C ILE A 216 11.52 7.46 0.97
N ASN A 217 12.57 7.44 0.14
CA ASN A 217 13.93 7.87 0.46
C ASN A 217 14.33 9.18 -0.21
N SER A 218 13.42 9.85 -0.93
CA SER A 218 13.70 11.11 -1.64
C SER A 218 12.50 12.06 -1.71
N ASP A 219 11.40 11.68 -1.07
CA ASP A 219 10.15 12.42 -1.09
C ASP A 219 9.45 12.44 -2.47
N VAL A 220 8.19 12.88 -2.50
CA VAL A 220 7.41 13.14 -3.70
C VAL A 220 7.44 14.63 -4.06
N GLY A 221 6.90 14.99 -5.20
CA GLY A 221 6.97 16.36 -5.71
C GLY A 221 5.60 17.03 -5.85
N ALA A 222 5.55 18.00 -6.79
CA ALA A 222 4.40 18.89 -6.96
C ALA A 222 3.13 18.15 -7.46
N VAL A 223 3.27 17.05 -8.19
CA VAL A 223 2.10 16.33 -8.73
C VAL A 223 1.30 15.72 -7.59
N HIS A 224 1.96 15.01 -6.67
CA HIS A 224 1.30 14.43 -5.50
C HIS A 224 0.76 15.53 -4.56
N ALA A 225 1.54 16.59 -4.31
CA ALA A 225 1.09 17.71 -3.47
C ALA A 225 -0.15 18.45 -4.00
N VAL A 226 -0.46 18.34 -5.30
CA VAL A 226 -1.68 18.93 -5.91
C VAL A 226 -2.81 17.91 -6.01
N ALA A 227 -2.47 16.61 -6.13
CA ALA A 227 -3.44 15.53 -6.29
C ALA A 227 -4.05 15.06 -4.95
N GLU A 228 -3.35 15.25 -3.85
CA GLU A 228 -3.76 14.94 -2.48
C GLU A 228 -4.48 16.12 -1.80
#